data_381f174b21ec7766188460e55a5a17d7
#
_entry.id   381f174b21ec7766188460e55a5a17d7
#
_cell.length_a   1.000
_cell.length_b   1.000
_cell.length_c   1.000
_cell.angle_alpha   90.00
_cell.angle_beta   90.00
_cell.angle_gamma   90.00
#
_symmetry.space_group_name_H-M   'P 1'
#
loop_
_entity.id
_entity.type
_entity.pdbx_description
1 polymer ?
#
loop_
_entity_poly.entity_id
_entity_poly.type
_entity_poly.pdbx_seq_one_letter_code
_entity_poly.pdbx_strand_id
1 'polypeptide(L)'
;MLLLAFGNITDFRTNEMFVQHVLAMDTTNFGQAAGQGLDADIMWRAVRSPVLQTATYCLIIAWEALSGAVLLVSVWQWLTGRTSQARATSTVGLLMVILQFFGGFIVVGGEWFQMWRSTQWTGTEVAFRCSVLALFTLIFVQFGRILPDGQRETGQ
;
A
#
# COMPACT_ATOMS: atom_id res chain seq x y z
N MET A 1 -0.53 -2.81 8.59
CA MET A 1 0.69 -3.28 7.89
C MET A 1 1.19 -4.63 8.42
N LEU A 2 1.58 -4.79 9.71
CA LEU A 2 2.12 -6.08 10.20
C LEU A 2 1.14 -7.25 10.09
N LEU A 3 -0.15 -7.03 10.36
CA LEU A 3 -1.17 -8.08 10.17
C LEU A 3 -1.36 -8.43 8.69
N LEU A 4 -1.19 -7.47 7.77
CA LEU A 4 -1.21 -7.74 6.32
C LEU A 4 -0.01 -8.60 5.94
N ALA A 5 1.20 -8.22 6.34
CA ALA A 5 2.41 -9.01 6.08
C ALA A 5 2.29 -10.43 6.67
N PHE A 6 1.77 -10.56 7.90
CA PHE A 6 1.51 -11.85 8.53
C PHE A 6 0.50 -12.69 7.74
N GLY A 7 -0.62 -12.10 7.34
CA GLY A 7 -1.63 -12.77 6.51
C GLY A 7 -1.05 -13.23 5.16
N ASN A 8 -0.28 -12.35 4.51
CA ASN A 8 0.37 -12.67 3.25
C ASN A 8 1.43 -13.80 3.36
N ILE A 9 2.10 -13.92 4.51
CA ILE A 9 3.05 -15.02 4.77
C ILE A 9 2.31 -16.32 5.08
N THR A 10 1.26 -16.27 5.89
CA THR A 10 0.55 -17.47 6.36
C THR A 10 -0.38 -18.06 5.30
N ASP A 11 -0.95 -17.23 4.44
CA ASP A 11 -1.75 -17.63 3.28
C ASP A 11 -1.08 -17.20 1.96
N PHE A 12 0.20 -17.59 1.82
CA PHE A 12 1.07 -17.13 0.73
C PHE A 12 0.48 -17.43 -0.65
N ARG A 13 -0.02 -18.64 -0.86
CA ARG A 13 -0.48 -19.06 -2.20
C ARG A 13 -1.71 -18.32 -2.68
N THR A 14 -2.68 -18.10 -1.80
CA THR A 14 -3.92 -17.39 -2.16
C THR A 14 -3.63 -15.96 -2.59
N ASN A 15 -2.79 -15.27 -1.82
CA ASN A 15 -2.46 -13.88 -2.12
C ASN A 15 -1.44 -13.73 -3.26
N GLU A 16 -0.55 -14.71 -3.46
CA GLU A 16 0.35 -14.76 -4.62
C GLU A 16 -0.45 -14.84 -5.94
N MET A 17 -1.52 -15.64 -5.97
CA MET A 17 -2.39 -15.72 -7.16
C MET A 17 -2.96 -14.36 -7.57
N PHE A 18 -3.31 -13.50 -6.61
CA PHE A 18 -3.74 -12.14 -6.91
C PHE A 18 -2.67 -11.38 -7.70
N VAL A 19 -1.42 -11.39 -7.21
CA VAL A 19 -0.30 -10.69 -7.87
C VAL A 19 0.00 -11.31 -9.24
N GLN A 20 -0.09 -12.63 -9.37
CA GLN A 20 0.11 -13.33 -10.64
C GLN A 20 -0.90 -12.90 -11.69
N HIS A 21 -2.21 -12.88 -11.36
CA HIS A 21 -3.26 -12.46 -12.29
C HIS A 21 -3.15 -10.97 -12.67
N VAL A 22 -2.83 -10.11 -11.71
CA VAL A 22 -2.64 -8.67 -11.99
C VAL A 22 -1.46 -8.46 -12.93
N LEU A 23 -0.29 -9.06 -12.64
CA LEU A 23 0.91 -8.88 -13.48
C LEU A 23 0.79 -9.57 -14.84
N ALA A 24 0.12 -10.72 -14.92
CA ALA A 24 -0.13 -11.41 -16.19
C ALA A 24 -1.21 -10.72 -17.03
N MET A 25 -2.02 -9.83 -16.44
CA MET A 25 -3.14 -9.13 -17.09
C MET A 25 -4.13 -10.08 -17.75
N ASP A 26 -4.21 -11.33 -17.31
CA ASP A 26 -4.97 -12.40 -17.95
C ASP A 26 -6.51 -12.33 -17.69
N THR A 27 -6.92 -11.45 -16.80
CA THR A 27 -8.32 -11.19 -16.45
C THR A 27 -8.76 -9.75 -16.72
N THR A 28 -7.98 -8.99 -17.49
CA THR A 28 -8.32 -7.59 -17.88
C THR A 28 -9.33 -7.55 -19.04
N ASN A 29 -10.42 -8.29 -18.90
CA ASN A 29 -11.39 -8.62 -19.97
C ASN A 29 -12.85 -8.41 -19.55
N PHE A 30 -13.09 -7.62 -18.48
CA PHE A 30 -14.44 -7.28 -18.00
C PHE A 30 -15.30 -8.49 -17.61
N GLY A 31 -14.67 -9.54 -17.06
CA GLY A 31 -15.38 -10.70 -16.50
C GLY A 31 -15.51 -11.90 -17.43
N GLN A 32 -14.82 -11.92 -18.56
CA GLN A 32 -14.68 -13.12 -19.37
C GLN A 32 -13.72 -14.13 -18.71
N ALA A 33 -13.67 -15.35 -19.21
CA ALA A 33 -12.71 -16.35 -18.72
C ALA A 33 -11.27 -15.86 -18.89
N ALA A 34 -10.40 -16.25 -17.96
CA ALA A 34 -8.99 -15.84 -18.00
C ALA A 34 -8.36 -16.18 -19.36
N GLY A 35 -7.62 -15.22 -19.92
CA GLY A 35 -6.98 -15.34 -21.22
C GLY A 35 -7.89 -15.10 -22.44
N GLN A 36 -9.21 -14.92 -22.26
CA GLN A 36 -10.14 -14.65 -23.36
C GLN A 36 -10.47 -13.15 -23.46
N GLY A 37 -10.71 -12.66 -24.66
CA GLY A 37 -11.15 -11.28 -24.89
C GLY A 37 -10.16 -10.20 -24.40
N LEU A 38 -8.88 -10.53 -24.32
CA LEU A 38 -7.84 -9.61 -23.91
C LEU A 38 -7.54 -8.60 -25.04
N ASP A 39 -7.26 -7.37 -24.64
CA ASP A 39 -6.88 -6.28 -25.52
C ASP A 39 -5.41 -6.42 -25.94
N ALA A 40 -5.18 -6.83 -27.19
CA ALA A 40 -3.85 -7.09 -27.74
C ALA A 40 -2.91 -5.87 -27.68
N ASP A 41 -3.47 -4.65 -27.75
CA ASP A 41 -2.70 -3.41 -27.78
C ASP A 41 -2.01 -3.09 -26.44
N ILE A 42 -2.49 -3.67 -25.35
CA ILE A 42 -1.94 -3.43 -24.00
C ILE A 42 -1.20 -4.64 -23.42
N MET A 43 -1.35 -5.83 -23.99
CA MET A 43 -0.79 -7.08 -23.45
C MET A 43 0.75 -7.15 -23.47
N TRP A 44 1.42 -6.24 -24.17
CA TRP A 44 2.88 -6.10 -24.11
C TRP A 44 3.40 -5.68 -22.73
N ARG A 45 2.53 -5.11 -21.87
CA ARG A 45 2.84 -4.72 -20.48
C ARG A 45 2.87 -5.92 -19.54
N ALA A 46 2.25 -7.03 -19.90
CA ALA A 46 2.06 -8.18 -19.04
C ALA A 46 3.41 -8.84 -18.67
N VAL A 47 3.60 -9.08 -17.37
CA VAL A 47 4.74 -9.83 -16.85
C VAL A 47 4.30 -11.27 -16.65
N ARG A 48 4.73 -12.16 -17.54
CA ARG A 48 4.34 -13.58 -17.55
C ARG A 48 5.35 -14.52 -16.88
N SER A 49 6.46 -13.98 -16.37
CA SER A 49 7.50 -14.77 -15.69
C SER A 49 7.05 -15.10 -14.26
N PRO A 50 6.86 -16.38 -13.89
CA PRO A 50 6.46 -16.76 -12.54
C PRO A 50 7.49 -16.29 -11.49
N VAL A 51 8.77 -16.32 -11.84
CA VAL A 51 9.85 -15.87 -10.94
C VAL A 51 9.71 -14.38 -10.62
N LEU A 52 9.43 -13.54 -11.62
CA LEU A 52 9.22 -12.11 -11.40
C LEU A 52 7.93 -11.83 -10.63
N GLN A 53 6.87 -12.59 -10.88
CA GLN A 53 5.61 -12.46 -10.14
C GLN A 53 5.79 -12.78 -8.66
N THR A 54 6.40 -13.94 -8.35
CA THR A 54 6.72 -14.33 -6.97
C THR A 54 7.68 -13.35 -6.30
N ALA A 55 8.72 -12.89 -7.00
CA ALA A 55 9.66 -11.89 -6.47
C ALA A 55 8.95 -10.57 -6.16
N THR A 56 8.07 -10.10 -7.02
CA THR A 56 7.24 -8.90 -6.78
C THR A 56 6.37 -9.08 -5.54
N TYR A 57 5.73 -10.25 -5.39
CA TYR A 57 4.93 -10.53 -4.21
C TYR A 57 5.76 -10.55 -2.92
N CYS A 58 6.94 -11.18 -2.94
CA CYS A 58 7.87 -11.14 -1.80
C CYS A 58 8.32 -9.71 -1.45
N LEU A 59 8.55 -8.84 -2.44
CA LEU A 59 8.88 -7.43 -2.22
C LEU A 59 7.72 -6.67 -1.57
N ILE A 60 6.48 -6.94 -1.97
CA ILE A 60 5.28 -6.36 -1.34
C ILE A 60 5.24 -6.75 0.14
N ILE A 61 5.40 -8.02 0.48
CA ILE A 61 5.42 -8.51 1.87
C ILE A 61 6.55 -7.84 2.67
N ALA A 62 7.76 -7.79 2.11
CA ALA A 62 8.91 -7.15 2.77
C ALA A 62 8.65 -5.66 3.04
N TRP A 63 8.04 -4.96 2.09
CA TRP A 63 7.66 -3.55 2.26
C TRP A 63 6.58 -3.36 3.33
N GLU A 64 5.58 -4.25 3.39
CA GLU A 64 4.55 -4.26 4.43
C GLU A 64 5.12 -4.47 5.82
N ALA A 65 6.02 -5.45 5.96
CA ALA A 65 6.70 -5.73 7.21
C ALA A 65 7.56 -4.53 7.67
N LEU A 66 8.33 -3.95 6.74
CA LEU A 66 9.18 -2.80 7.03
C LEU A 66 8.35 -1.56 7.42
N SER A 67 7.33 -1.22 6.65
CA SER A 67 6.45 -0.08 6.97
C SER A 67 5.72 -0.28 8.29
N GLY A 68 5.29 -1.51 8.59
CA GLY A 68 4.70 -1.87 9.85
C GLY A 68 5.66 -1.73 11.03
N ALA A 69 6.93 -2.14 10.87
CA ALA A 69 7.98 -1.97 11.89
C ALA A 69 8.27 -0.48 12.15
N VAL A 70 8.39 0.33 11.11
CA VAL A 70 8.58 1.79 11.22
C VAL A 70 7.43 2.43 12.00
N LEU A 71 6.18 2.04 11.71
CA LEU A 71 5.01 2.55 12.43
C LEU A 71 4.98 2.08 13.89
N LEU A 72 5.42 0.87 14.22
CA LEU A 72 5.55 0.42 15.61
C LEU A 72 6.58 1.24 16.39
N VAL A 73 7.73 1.51 15.79
CA VAL A 73 8.75 2.40 16.39
C VAL A 73 8.16 3.78 16.65
N SER A 74 7.37 4.29 15.71
CA SER A 74 6.66 5.56 15.88
C SER A 74 5.70 5.54 17.08
N VAL A 75 4.88 4.49 17.21
CA VAL A 75 3.95 4.34 18.36
C VAL A 75 4.73 4.33 19.67
N TRP A 76 5.82 3.56 19.75
CA TRP A 76 6.67 3.52 20.93
C TRP A 76 7.27 4.90 21.28
N GLN A 77 7.70 5.66 20.27
CA GLN A 77 8.21 7.03 20.47
C GLN A 77 7.13 7.98 21.00
N TRP A 78 5.87 7.85 20.51
CA TRP A 78 4.74 8.60 21.04
C TRP A 78 4.48 8.27 22.51
N LEU A 79 4.48 6.99 22.88
CA LEU A 79 4.25 6.53 24.24
C LEU A 79 5.36 6.96 25.21
N THR A 80 6.59 7.13 24.73
CA THR A 80 7.75 7.57 25.53
C THR A 80 7.95 9.10 25.52
N GLY A 81 7.03 9.87 24.97
CA GLY A 81 7.09 11.34 24.97
C GLY A 81 8.09 11.95 23.98
N ARG A 82 8.70 11.14 23.09
CA ARG A 82 9.64 11.61 22.06
C ARG A 82 8.93 12.20 20.85
N THR A 83 8.11 13.22 21.07
CA THR A 83 7.12 13.71 20.09
C THR A 83 7.72 14.16 18.76
N SER A 84 8.89 14.80 18.75
CA SER A 84 9.55 15.24 17.50
C SER A 84 10.00 14.04 16.65
N GLN A 85 10.63 13.04 17.28
CA GLN A 85 11.05 11.80 16.58
C GLN A 85 9.85 10.99 16.13
N ALA A 86 8.85 10.83 17.01
CA ALA A 86 7.61 10.11 16.73
C ALA A 86 6.92 10.68 15.48
N ARG A 87 6.84 12.00 15.37
CA ARG A 87 6.24 12.69 14.22
C ARG A 87 7.00 12.40 12.93
N ALA A 88 8.33 12.50 12.95
CA ALA A 88 9.17 12.20 11.80
C ALA A 88 9.02 10.73 11.36
N THR A 89 9.10 9.79 12.31
CA THR A 89 8.98 8.35 12.05
C THR A 89 7.56 7.99 11.58
N SER A 90 6.50 8.59 12.16
CA SER A 90 5.12 8.43 11.68
C SER A 90 4.99 8.88 10.22
N THR A 91 5.59 10.03 9.89
CA THR A 91 5.54 10.57 8.53
C THR A 91 6.16 9.60 7.54
N VAL A 92 7.36 9.08 7.84
CA VAL A 92 8.01 8.08 6.97
C VAL A 92 7.16 6.84 6.82
N GLY A 93 6.68 6.24 7.91
CA GLY A 93 5.86 5.03 7.86
C GLY A 93 4.54 5.23 7.08
N LEU A 94 3.86 6.36 7.27
CA LEU A 94 2.62 6.67 6.55
C LEU A 94 2.86 6.94 5.07
N LEU A 95 3.97 7.60 4.70
CA LEU A 95 4.36 7.76 3.30
C LEU A 95 4.70 6.42 2.65
N MET A 96 5.33 5.48 3.37
CA MET A 96 5.55 4.12 2.87
C MET A 96 4.23 3.39 2.59
N VAL A 97 3.22 3.54 3.46
CA VAL A 97 1.87 2.99 3.26
C VAL A 97 1.21 3.61 2.02
N ILE A 98 1.26 4.94 1.88
CA ILE A 98 0.70 5.65 0.72
C ILE A 98 1.41 5.21 -0.57
N LEU A 99 2.74 5.10 -0.55
CA LEU A 99 3.51 4.67 -1.72
C LEU A 99 3.11 3.26 -2.16
N GLN A 100 2.87 2.33 -1.23
CA GLN A 100 2.42 0.99 -1.57
C GLN A 100 1.01 0.98 -2.15
N PHE A 101 0.04 1.55 -1.45
CA PHE A 101 -1.35 1.44 -1.86
C PHE A 101 -1.69 2.39 -3.00
N PHE A 102 -1.29 3.65 -2.94
CA PHE A 102 -1.54 4.59 -4.02
C PHE A 102 -0.58 4.36 -5.19
N GLY A 103 0.73 4.35 -4.94
CA GLY A 103 1.73 4.18 -6.00
C GLY A 103 1.72 2.76 -6.59
N GLY A 104 1.81 1.74 -5.74
CA GLY A 104 1.89 0.35 -6.19
C GLY A 104 0.56 -0.19 -6.72
N PHE A 105 -0.51 -0.12 -5.91
CA PHE A 105 -1.79 -0.74 -6.30
C PHE A 105 -2.62 0.13 -7.25
N ILE A 106 -2.79 1.44 -6.99
CA ILE A 106 -3.65 2.27 -7.83
C ILE A 106 -2.92 2.65 -9.12
N VAL A 107 -1.72 3.24 -9.01
CA VAL A 107 -1.01 3.72 -10.20
C VAL A 107 -0.43 2.57 -11.00
N VAL A 108 0.39 1.70 -10.40
CA VAL A 108 1.04 0.62 -11.15
C VAL A 108 0.05 -0.51 -11.43
N GLY A 109 -0.60 -1.05 -10.43
CA GLY A 109 -1.58 -2.12 -10.60
C GLY A 109 -2.81 -1.69 -11.39
N GLY A 110 -3.39 -0.54 -11.03
CA GLY A 110 -4.59 0.00 -11.68
C GLY A 110 -4.34 0.49 -13.09
N GLU A 111 -3.43 1.45 -13.26
CA GLU A 111 -3.27 2.12 -14.56
C GLU A 111 -2.31 1.38 -15.50
N TRP A 112 -1.16 0.89 -14.99
CA TRP A 112 -0.22 0.18 -15.86
C TRP A 112 -0.69 -1.22 -16.21
N PHE A 113 -1.09 -2.04 -15.21
CA PHE A 113 -1.57 -3.40 -15.41
C PHE A 113 -3.09 -3.48 -15.63
N GLN A 114 -3.80 -2.34 -15.61
CA GLN A 114 -5.24 -2.26 -15.91
C GLN A 114 -6.11 -3.18 -15.03
N MET A 115 -5.72 -3.43 -13.77
CA MET A 115 -6.45 -4.38 -12.91
C MET A 115 -7.90 -3.95 -12.64
N TRP A 116 -8.26 -2.67 -12.87
CA TRP A 116 -9.64 -2.20 -12.80
C TRP A 116 -10.57 -2.83 -13.83
N ARG A 117 -10.02 -3.39 -14.92
CA ARG A 117 -10.78 -4.17 -15.91
C ARG A 117 -11.10 -5.59 -15.43
N SER A 118 -10.44 -6.08 -14.39
CA SER A 118 -10.72 -7.38 -13.79
C SER A 118 -11.90 -7.31 -12.84
N THR A 119 -12.83 -8.23 -12.93
CA THR A 119 -13.96 -8.35 -11.99
C THR A 119 -13.63 -9.15 -10.74
N GLN A 120 -12.57 -9.97 -10.79
CA GLN A 120 -12.17 -10.88 -9.70
C GLN A 120 -10.89 -10.44 -9.01
N TRP A 121 -9.90 -9.96 -9.76
CA TRP A 121 -8.56 -9.64 -9.29
C TRP A 121 -8.30 -8.14 -9.31
N THR A 122 -9.17 -7.37 -8.63
CA THR A 122 -8.99 -5.93 -8.47
C THR A 122 -8.84 -5.56 -7.00
N GLY A 123 -7.78 -4.82 -6.69
CA GLY A 123 -7.50 -4.30 -5.34
C GLY A 123 -7.66 -2.78 -5.24
N THR A 124 -8.14 -2.12 -6.30
CA THR A 124 -8.17 -0.66 -6.41
C THR A 124 -8.98 0.00 -5.29
N GLU A 125 -10.15 -0.54 -4.96
CA GLU A 125 -11.03 0.02 -3.93
C GLU A 125 -10.41 -0.10 -2.53
N VAL A 126 -9.86 -1.26 -2.19
CA VAL A 126 -9.19 -1.48 -0.90
C VAL A 126 -7.95 -0.58 -0.80
N ALA A 127 -7.16 -0.51 -1.87
CA ALA A 127 -5.98 0.35 -1.92
C ALA A 127 -6.33 1.84 -1.76
N PHE A 128 -7.43 2.29 -2.38
CA PHE A 128 -7.92 3.65 -2.21
C PHE A 128 -8.29 3.95 -0.75
N ARG A 129 -9.05 3.07 -0.10
CA ARG A 129 -9.41 3.21 1.32
C ARG A 129 -8.17 3.28 2.22
N CYS A 130 -7.19 2.40 2.02
CA CYS A 130 -5.94 2.40 2.78
C CYS A 130 -5.15 3.70 2.57
N SER A 131 -5.07 4.18 1.33
CA SER A 131 -4.37 5.43 0.98
C SER A 131 -5.02 6.64 1.65
N VAL A 132 -6.36 6.73 1.61
CA VAL A 132 -7.12 7.83 2.23
C VAL A 132 -6.94 7.82 3.75
N LEU A 133 -7.05 6.67 4.40
CA LEU A 133 -6.85 6.56 5.85
C LEU A 133 -5.42 6.95 6.26
N ALA A 134 -4.42 6.52 5.49
CA ALA A 134 -3.02 6.88 5.74
C ALA A 134 -2.80 8.39 5.55
N LEU A 135 -3.41 9.00 4.53
CA LEU A 135 -3.32 10.44 4.27
C LEU A 135 -3.98 11.26 5.40
N PHE A 136 -5.20 10.90 5.82
CA PHE A 136 -5.85 11.55 6.95
C PHE A 136 -5.01 11.45 8.23
N THR A 137 -4.48 10.25 8.52
CA THR A 137 -3.60 10.06 9.68
C THR A 137 -2.36 10.94 9.58
N LEU A 138 -1.76 11.04 8.40
CA LEU A 138 -0.61 11.91 8.15
C LEU A 138 -0.94 13.39 8.41
N ILE A 139 -2.08 13.86 7.95
CA ILE A 139 -2.56 15.22 8.21
C ILE A 139 -2.69 15.45 9.72
N PHE A 140 -3.34 14.55 10.46
CA PHE A 140 -3.47 14.66 11.92
C PHE A 140 -2.13 14.69 12.63
N VAL A 141 -1.17 13.83 12.24
CA VAL A 141 0.17 13.82 12.81
C VAL A 141 0.88 15.16 12.60
N GLN A 142 0.65 15.85 11.47
CA GLN A 142 1.25 17.14 11.17
C GLN A 142 0.50 18.34 11.78
N PHE A 143 -0.78 18.19 12.08
CA PHE A 143 -1.63 19.30 12.52
C PHE A 143 -1.14 19.99 13.80
N GLY A 144 -0.57 19.22 14.74
CA GLY A 144 0.03 19.79 15.96
C GLY A 144 1.28 20.65 15.75
N ARG A 145 1.77 20.80 14.50
CA ARG A 145 2.87 21.70 14.15
C ARG A 145 2.35 23.07 13.68
N ILE A 146 1.07 23.11 13.27
CA ILE A 146 0.45 24.31 12.66
C ILE A 146 -0.18 25.20 13.73
N LEU A 147 -0.51 24.65 14.91
CA LEU A 147 -1.01 25.43 16.04
C LEU A 147 0.19 26.17 16.68
N PRO A 148 0.24 27.51 16.63
CA PRO A 148 1.31 28.25 17.29
C PRO A 148 1.27 28.01 18.81
N ASP A 149 2.44 27.92 19.43
CA ASP A 149 2.64 27.84 20.89
C ASP A 149 2.17 29.13 21.62
N GLY A 150 1.11 29.72 21.16
CA GLY A 150 0.59 30.99 21.62
C GLY A 150 -0.35 30.90 22.81
N GLN A 151 0.04 30.26 23.94
CA GLN A 151 -0.58 30.55 25.25
C GLN A 151 0.18 29.90 26.43
N ARG A 152 1.52 29.95 26.43
CA ARG A 152 2.27 29.60 27.66
C ARG A 152 2.84 30.80 28.42
N GLU A 153 2.53 32.02 28.01
CA GLU A 153 3.02 33.22 28.67
C GLU A 153 1.89 34.13 29.17
N THR A 154 0.94 33.61 29.93
CA THR A 154 0.10 34.47 30.81
C THR A 154 -0.23 33.69 32.06
N GLY A 155 0.74 33.61 32.97
CA GLY A 155 0.59 32.96 34.26
C GLY A 155 1.82 33.18 35.15
N GLN A 156 2.27 34.43 35.25
CA GLN A 156 3.07 34.90 36.39
C GLN A 156 2.35 36.03 37.10
#